data_1f9e84660ec7e3db4c207d3f0cfeed14
#
_entry.id   1f9e84660ec7e3db4c207d3f0cfeed14
#
_cell.length_a   1.000
_cell.length_b   1.000
_cell.length_c   1.000
_cell.angle_alpha   90.00
_cell.angle_beta   90.00
_cell.angle_gamma   90.00
#
_symmetry.space_group_name_H-M   'P 1'
#
loop_
_entity.id
_entity.type
_entity.pdbx_description
1 polymer ?
#
loop_
_entity_poly.entity_id
_entity_poly.type
_entity_poly.pdbx_seq_one_letter_code
_entity_poly.pdbx_strand_id
1 'polypeptide(L)'
;MKKKYLIYIGLMLLILITPLAGMAVRPTNGTTENKELSRFPSLRGEEGWNRDYLSDLGTYFEEHFAFRQELVSANSELRSKLVKTSSEKKVVLGQNGWLYYSGTTGDYQGTRLLSERSLFNTAHNLAMMQGMTEALGSEFYYTISPNKNTLYGENMPYYYQKGKDSNLNSLIPYLEEEGVHYIDVKGAFEKEKEVLYLKRDSHWNNKGAVLAYNTMLDTLGKEHEDYLNIPYTKERNYLGDLNTMLYPLTARPEVNYEYQREQKYHILSEEKDVEADWIEAENPEKTGSVLMFRDSFGNTLFPLFANEFNKTYFSKLTPYNMADIVKYKPDYVIVERVERRISSIIEQPPIMQGPTVKIGTPEQVKTNTSIRTRKNGPYLMIEGIIDPQYIETRSRVFIVVHPSGEQEKNAYEAFGIQIQEEDGQVNDGGYQLYLKEKNMPSDTDYDIEVIVSGEKGMFTVLKKTYSKNKD
;
A
#
# COMPACT_ATOMS: atom_id res chain seq x y z
N MET A 1 -16.15 -55.61 -21.02
CA MET A 1 -15.56 -54.28 -21.24
C MET A 1 -16.60 -53.17 -21.18
N LYS A 2 -17.72 -53.20 -21.89
CA LYS A 2 -18.70 -52.09 -21.96
C LYS A 2 -19.24 -51.66 -20.60
N LYS A 3 -19.55 -52.56 -19.63
CA LYS A 3 -20.06 -52.18 -18.29
C LYS A 3 -19.04 -51.37 -17.48
N LYS A 4 -17.75 -51.69 -17.53
CA LYS A 4 -16.73 -50.93 -16.82
C LYS A 4 -16.59 -49.47 -17.35
N TYR A 5 -16.72 -49.30 -18.67
CA TYR A 5 -16.69 -47.94 -19.26
C TYR A 5 -17.95 -47.13 -18.89
N LEU A 6 -19.13 -47.76 -18.84
CA LEU A 6 -20.35 -47.07 -18.42
C LEU A 6 -20.28 -46.62 -16.96
N ILE A 7 -19.73 -47.45 -16.07
CA ILE A 7 -19.53 -47.09 -14.65
C ILE A 7 -18.50 -45.92 -14.59
N TYR A 8 -17.41 -45.97 -15.35
CA TYR A 8 -16.43 -44.90 -15.40
C TYR A 8 -17.05 -43.58 -15.88
N ILE A 9 -17.81 -43.61 -16.98
CA ILE A 9 -18.50 -42.45 -17.54
C ILE A 9 -19.50 -41.90 -16.53
N GLY A 10 -20.29 -42.80 -15.86
CA GLY A 10 -21.25 -42.40 -14.84
C GLY A 10 -20.58 -41.72 -13.65
N LEU A 11 -19.45 -42.25 -13.17
CA LEU A 11 -18.65 -41.61 -12.10
C LEU A 11 -18.08 -40.25 -12.53
N MET A 12 -17.57 -40.15 -13.75
CA MET A 12 -17.05 -38.88 -14.27
C MET A 12 -18.16 -37.83 -14.39
N LEU A 13 -19.34 -38.21 -14.90
CA LEU A 13 -20.49 -37.31 -14.98
C LEU A 13 -20.99 -36.91 -13.58
N LEU A 14 -21.01 -37.82 -12.63
CA LEU A 14 -21.39 -37.52 -11.25
C LEU A 14 -20.44 -36.49 -10.63
N ILE A 15 -19.12 -36.68 -10.80
CA ILE A 15 -18.10 -35.73 -10.30
C ILE A 15 -18.26 -34.35 -10.92
N LEU A 16 -18.57 -34.26 -12.23
CA LEU A 16 -18.72 -33.00 -12.94
C LEU A 16 -20.05 -32.27 -12.59
N ILE A 17 -21.15 -33.02 -12.44
CA ILE A 17 -22.49 -32.45 -12.23
C ILE A 17 -22.72 -32.09 -10.76
N THR A 18 -22.15 -32.84 -9.81
CA THR A 18 -22.40 -32.64 -8.38
C THR A 18 -22.07 -31.23 -7.89
N PRO A 19 -20.88 -30.62 -8.25
CA PRO A 19 -20.58 -29.26 -7.85
C PRO A 19 -21.56 -28.23 -8.41
N LEU A 20 -21.98 -28.41 -9.66
CA LEU A 20 -22.92 -27.54 -10.36
C LEU A 20 -24.34 -27.61 -9.76
N ALA A 21 -24.86 -28.83 -9.60
CA ALA A 21 -26.18 -29.06 -8.99
C ALA A 21 -26.19 -28.62 -7.50
N GLY A 22 -25.08 -28.79 -6.82
CA GLY A 22 -24.93 -28.41 -5.42
C GLY A 22 -24.98 -26.88 -5.19
N MET A 23 -24.65 -26.04 -6.19
CA MET A 23 -24.73 -24.57 -6.07
C MET A 23 -26.12 -24.09 -5.70
N ALA A 24 -27.20 -24.79 -6.16
CA ALA A 24 -28.56 -24.43 -5.84
C ALA A 24 -28.94 -24.76 -4.36
N VAL A 25 -28.25 -25.70 -3.73
CA VAL A 25 -28.55 -26.20 -2.38
C VAL A 25 -27.57 -25.66 -1.33
N ARG A 26 -26.30 -25.52 -1.70
CA ARG A 26 -25.24 -25.13 -0.80
C ARG A 26 -24.25 -24.19 -1.53
N PRO A 27 -24.61 -22.91 -1.70
CA PRO A 27 -23.72 -21.94 -2.32
C PRO A 27 -22.46 -21.72 -1.45
N THR A 28 -21.32 -21.48 -2.09
CA THR A 28 -20.07 -21.15 -1.41
C THR A 28 -20.13 -19.73 -0.85
N ASN A 29 -19.81 -19.56 0.43
CA ASN A 29 -19.64 -18.25 1.06
C ASN A 29 -18.17 -17.84 1.00
N GLY A 30 -17.88 -16.67 0.43
CA GLY A 30 -16.51 -16.17 0.23
C GLY A 30 -15.76 -15.73 1.48
N THR A 31 -16.41 -15.71 2.62
CA THR A 31 -15.90 -15.17 3.89
C THR A 31 -14.65 -15.88 4.45
N THR A 32 -14.39 -17.14 4.06
CA THR A 32 -13.25 -17.92 4.59
C THR A 32 -11.93 -17.71 3.83
N GLU A 33 -11.96 -17.15 2.62
CA GLU A 33 -10.77 -16.99 1.76
C GLU A 33 -10.25 -15.55 1.67
N ASN A 34 -10.84 -14.64 2.44
CA ASN A 34 -10.56 -13.21 2.37
C ASN A 34 -10.62 -12.66 0.92
N LYS A 35 -11.63 -13.12 0.17
CA LYS A 35 -11.86 -12.81 -1.23
C LYS A 35 -13.30 -12.38 -1.44
N GLU A 36 -13.52 -11.24 -2.07
CA GLU A 36 -14.83 -10.89 -2.61
C GLU A 36 -15.16 -11.81 -3.80
N LEU A 37 -16.34 -12.46 -3.73
CA LEU A 37 -16.81 -13.31 -4.82
C LEU A 37 -17.39 -12.47 -5.94
N SER A 38 -17.13 -12.88 -7.20
CA SER A 38 -17.71 -12.24 -8.37
C SER A 38 -19.24 -12.33 -8.34
N ARG A 39 -19.90 -11.26 -8.80
CA ARG A 39 -21.36 -11.27 -8.98
C ARG A 39 -21.72 -12.03 -10.25
N PHE A 40 -22.95 -12.56 -10.28
CA PHE A 40 -23.46 -13.19 -11.50
C PHE A 40 -23.44 -12.15 -12.65
N PRO A 41 -22.79 -12.45 -13.77
CA PRO A 41 -22.57 -11.47 -14.82
C PRO A 41 -23.88 -11.10 -15.53
N SER A 42 -24.01 -9.84 -15.92
CA SER A 42 -25.09 -9.36 -16.75
C SER A 42 -24.73 -9.50 -18.23
N LEU A 43 -25.68 -9.95 -19.06
CA LEU A 43 -25.53 -10.01 -20.52
C LEU A 43 -25.41 -8.61 -21.13
N ARG A 44 -25.93 -7.55 -20.47
CA ARG A 44 -25.87 -6.16 -20.90
C ARG A 44 -25.31 -5.31 -19.77
N GLY A 45 -24.28 -4.52 -20.06
CA GLY A 45 -23.76 -3.44 -19.23
C GLY A 45 -24.28 -2.08 -19.69
N GLU A 46 -23.82 -1.01 -19.05
CA GLU A 46 -24.19 0.38 -19.39
C GLU A 46 -23.79 0.76 -20.84
N GLU A 47 -22.73 0.17 -21.37
CA GLU A 47 -22.19 0.43 -22.72
C GLU A 47 -22.65 -0.58 -23.80
N GLY A 48 -23.61 -1.48 -23.49
CA GLY A 48 -24.15 -2.46 -24.45
C GLY A 48 -23.95 -3.92 -24.05
N TRP A 49 -23.69 -4.78 -25.05
CA TRP A 49 -23.48 -6.21 -24.81
C TRP A 49 -22.14 -6.47 -24.11
N ASN A 50 -22.18 -7.25 -23.01
CA ASN A 50 -20.96 -7.70 -22.31
C ASN A 50 -20.21 -8.72 -23.20
N ARG A 51 -19.09 -8.31 -23.78
CA ARG A 51 -18.25 -9.17 -24.64
C ARG A 51 -17.53 -10.26 -23.86
N ASP A 52 -17.30 -10.04 -22.56
CA ASP A 52 -16.58 -10.94 -21.66
C ASP A 52 -17.53 -11.85 -20.87
N TYR A 53 -18.84 -11.82 -21.19
CA TYR A 53 -19.89 -12.54 -20.44
C TYR A 53 -19.54 -14.01 -20.16
N LEU A 54 -19.00 -14.75 -21.14
CA LEU A 54 -18.64 -16.17 -20.95
C LEU A 54 -17.45 -16.34 -20.03
N SER A 55 -16.49 -15.42 -20.08
CA SER A 55 -15.34 -15.39 -19.17
C SER A 55 -15.78 -15.08 -17.74
N ASP A 56 -16.62 -14.06 -17.59
CA ASP A 56 -17.18 -13.67 -16.28
C ASP A 56 -18.05 -14.76 -15.69
N LEU A 57 -18.83 -15.44 -16.53
CA LEU A 57 -19.65 -16.59 -16.12
C LEU A 57 -18.76 -17.76 -15.66
N GLY A 58 -17.64 -18.00 -16.37
CA GLY A 58 -16.64 -19.00 -15.96
C GLY A 58 -16.06 -18.65 -14.58
N THR A 59 -15.65 -17.41 -14.38
CA THR A 59 -15.15 -16.90 -13.09
C THR A 59 -16.18 -17.06 -11.98
N TYR A 60 -17.44 -16.69 -12.26
CA TYR A 60 -18.53 -16.89 -11.31
C TYR A 60 -18.68 -18.36 -10.89
N PHE A 61 -18.67 -19.31 -11.84
CA PHE A 61 -18.74 -20.74 -11.52
C PHE A 61 -17.53 -21.24 -10.74
N GLU A 62 -16.33 -20.80 -11.11
CA GLU A 62 -15.09 -21.16 -10.39
C GLU A 62 -15.10 -20.70 -8.93
N GLU A 63 -15.78 -19.60 -8.65
CA GLU A 63 -15.85 -19.03 -7.30
C GLU A 63 -17.03 -19.59 -6.48
N HIS A 64 -18.12 -20.02 -7.11
CA HIS A 64 -19.39 -20.36 -6.43
C HIS A 64 -19.75 -21.84 -6.44
N PHE A 65 -19.00 -22.74 -7.12
CA PHE A 65 -19.41 -24.15 -7.18
C PHE A 65 -19.43 -24.79 -5.79
N ALA A 66 -20.39 -25.70 -5.59
CA ALA A 66 -20.55 -26.37 -4.30
C ALA A 66 -19.33 -27.22 -3.95
N PHE A 67 -19.03 -27.30 -2.66
CA PHE A 67 -17.87 -28.03 -2.11
C PHE A 67 -16.50 -27.45 -2.56
N ARG A 68 -16.48 -26.23 -3.10
CA ARG A 68 -15.24 -25.58 -3.53
C ARG A 68 -14.20 -25.53 -2.41
N GLN A 69 -14.59 -25.08 -1.22
CA GLN A 69 -13.69 -24.95 -0.08
C GLN A 69 -13.14 -26.31 0.40
N GLU A 70 -13.99 -27.34 0.41
CA GLU A 70 -13.60 -28.72 0.72
C GLU A 70 -12.58 -29.25 -0.30
N LEU A 71 -12.82 -29.04 -1.60
CA LEU A 71 -11.94 -29.47 -2.66
C LEU A 71 -10.63 -28.68 -2.67
N VAL A 72 -10.68 -27.37 -2.46
CA VAL A 72 -9.48 -26.52 -2.33
C VAL A 72 -8.65 -26.96 -1.13
N SER A 73 -9.27 -27.17 0.04
CA SER A 73 -8.58 -27.62 1.25
C SER A 73 -7.95 -29.00 1.06
N ALA A 74 -8.68 -29.96 0.47
CA ALA A 74 -8.17 -31.28 0.18
C ALA A 74 -7.01 -31.27 -0.80
N ASN A 75 -7.09 -30.48 -1.89
CA ASN A 75 -6.00 -30.31 -2.86
C ASN A 75 -4.78 -29.66 -2.21
N SER A 76 -5.00 -28.66 -1.34
CA SER A 76 -3.93 -27.96 -0.64
C SER A 76 -3.20 -28.91 0.35
N GLU A 77 -3.95 -29.70 1.11
CA GLU A 77 -3.36 -30.71 1.99
C GLU A 77 -2.55 -31.77 1.22
N LEU A 78 -3.09 -32.24 0.10
CA LEU A 78 -2.42 -33.24 -0.74
C LEU A 78 -1.12 -32.67 -1.33
N ARG A 79 -1.19 -31.47 -1.94
CA ARG A 79 -0.03 -30.84 -2.56
C ARG A 79 1.05 -30.46 -1.54
N SER A 80 0.65 -29.87 -0.42
CA SER A 80 1.59 -29.45 0.61
C SER A 80 2.32 -30.62 1.27
N LYS A 81 1.62 -31.76 1.49
CA LYS A 81 2.21 -32.94 2.13
C LYS A 81 3.02 -33.81 1.20
N LEU A 82 2.52 -34.08 -0.04
CA LEU A 82 3.17 -35.00 -0.96
C LEU A 82 4.17 -34.31 -1.89
N VAL A 83 3.80 -33.14 -2.42
CA VAL A 83 4.61 -32.47 -3.45
C VAL A 83 5.40 -31.29 -2.88
N LYS A 84 5.08 -30.85 -1.65
CA LYS A 84 5.68 -29.69 -0.99
C LYS A 84 5.54 -28.39 -1.80
N THR A 85 4.42 -28.26 -2.51
CA THR A 85 4.08 -27.07 -3.29
C THR A 85 2.77 -26.47 -2.84
N SER A 86 2.66 -25.15 -2.96
CA SER A 86 1.40 -24.44 -2.70
C SER A 86 0.41 -24.66 -3.84
N SER A 87 -0.88 -24.80 -3.51
CA SER A 87 -1.99 -24.73 -4.46
C SER A 87 -2.49 -23.29 -4.64
N GLU A 88 -2.16 -22.39 -3.72
CA GLU A 88 -2.51 -20.98 -3.75
C GLU A 88 -1.33 -20.14 -4.24
N LYS A 89 -1.53 -19.38 -5.33
CA LYS A 89 -0.46 -18.58 -5.97
C LYS A 89 0.08 -17.48 -5.07
N LYS A 90 -0.74 -16.96 -4.16
CA LYS A 90 -0.35 -15.92 -3.23
C LYS A 90 0.45 -16.43 -2.04
N VAL A 91 0.55 -17.76 -1.86
CA VAL A 91 1.19 -18.37 -0.69
C VAL A 91 2.40 -19.19 -1.09
N VAL A 92 3.54 -18.90 -0.50
CA VAL A 92 4.77 -19.70 -0.61
C VAL A 92 4.90 -20.57 0.63
N LEU A 93 5.06 -21.89 0.42
CA LEU A 93 5.32 -22.86 1.48
C LEU A 93 6.79 -22.80 1.88
N GLY A 94 7.05 -22.25 3.07
CA GLY A 94 8.36 -22.25 3.68
C GLY A 94 8.67 -23.55 4.44
N GLN A 95 9.84 -23.56 5.09
CA GLN A 95 10.28 -24.66 5.96
C GLN A 95 9.62 -24.56 7.33
N ASN A 96 9.58 -25.63 8.09
CA ASN A 96 9.10 -25.67 9.48
C ASN A 96 7.69 -25.13 9.70
N GLY A 97 6.83 -25.22 8.67
CA GLY A 97 5.43 -24.76 8.71
C GLY A 97 5.25 -23.24 8.56
N TRP A 98 6.30 -22.53 8.14
CA TRP A 98 6.18 -21.13 7.76
C TRP A 98 5.47 -20.97 6.40
N LEU A 99 4.65 -19.95 6.29
CA LEU A 99 4.03 -19.51 5.04
C LEU A 99 4.49 -18.08 4.76
N TYR A 100 4.70 -17.75 3.50
CA TYR A 100 5.08 -16.40 3.08
C TYR A 100 4.13 -15.90 2.01
N TYR A 101 3.91 -14.59 1.98
CA TYR A 101 3.17 -13.94 0.91
C TYR A 101 4.03 -13.85 -0.34
N SER A 102 3.55 -14.36 -1.48
CA SER A 102 4.35 -14.40 -2.72
C SER A 102 4.71 -13.01 -3.25
N GLY A 103 3.90 -11.98 -2.92
CA GLY A 103 4.19 -10.59 -3.31
C GLY A 103 5.48 -10.02 -2.71
N THR A 104 6.06 -10.68 -1.69
CA THR A 104 7.33 -10.26 -1.06
C THR A 104 8.57 -10.94 -1.66
N THR A 105 8.38 -11.91 -2.55
CA THR A 105 9.52 -12.71 -3.09
C THR A 105 10.45 -11.88 -3.97
N GLY A 106 9.91 -10.92 -4.71
CA GLY A 106 10.71 -10.03 -5.55
C GLY A 106 11.65 -9.14 -4.74
N ASP A 107 11.16 -8.59 -3.62
CA ASP A 107 11.98 -7.81 -2.69
C ASP A 107 13.05 -8.69 -2.05
N TYR A 108 12.64 -9.88 -1.55
CA TYR A 108 13.55 -10.83 -0.92
C TYR A 108 14.71 -11.27 -1.83
N GLN A 109 14.41 -11.52 -3.12
CA GLN A 109 15.39 -11.95 -4.10
C GLN A 109 16.15 -10.79 -4.76
N GLY A 110 15.77 -9.54 -4.50
CA GLY A 110 16.34 -8.37 -5.18
C GLY A 110 16.03 -8.33 -6.68
N THR A 111 14.91 -8.91 -7.13
CA THR A 111 14.50 -8.95 -8.55
C THR A 111 13.54 -7.81 -8.92
N ARG A 112 13.09 -7.03 -7.94
CA ARG A 112 12.21 -5.87 -8.11
C ARG A 112 12.81 -4.63 -7.43
N LEU A 113 14.08 -4.37 -7.71
CA LEU A 113 14.73 -3.19 -7.15
C LEU A 113 14.21 -1.94 -7.86
N LEU A 114 13.97 -0.90 -7.06
CA LEU A 114 13.70 0.44 -7.54
C LEU A 114 14.98 1.03 -8.14
N SER A 115 14.84 1.85 -9.19
CA SER A 115 15.93 2.64 -9.70
C SER A 115 16.39 3.66 -8.65
N GLU A 116 17.60 4.17 -8.79
CA GLU A 116 18.12 5.25 -7.94
C GLU A 116 17.20 6.48 -7.96
N ARG A 117 16.64 6.80 -9.14
CA ARG A 117 15.67 7.88 -9.27
C ARG A 117 14.36 7.60 -8.53
N SER A 118 13.83 6.39 -8.63
CA SER A 118 12.65 6.00 -7.88
C SER A 118 12.87 6.04 -6.36
N LEU A 119 14.06 5.66 -5.89
CA LEU A 119 14.46 5.80 -4.47
C LEU A 119 14.54 7.27 -4.05
N PHE A 120 15.19 8.11 -4.85
CA PHE A 120 15.23 9.55 -4.63
C PHE A 120 13.83 10.15 -4.61
N ASN A 121 13.00 9.89 -5.63
CA ASN A 121 11.63 10.40 -5.70
C ASN A 121 10.79 9.97 -4.48
N THR A 122 10.97 8.73 -3.98
CA THR A 122 10.26 8.25 -2.78
C THR A 122 10.65 9.08 -1.56
N ALA A 123 11.95 9.28 -1.32
CA ALA A 123 12.45 10.05 -0.18
C ALA A 123 12.06 11.53 -0.31
N HIS A 124 12.22 12.11 -1.49
CA HIS A 124 11.91 13.52 -1.74
C HIS A 124 10.40 13.82 -1.61
N ASN A 125 9.54 12.95 -2.12
CA ASN A 125 8.09 13.07 -1.92
C ASN A 125 7.71 13.03 -0.43
N LEU A 126 8.36 12.17 0.36
CA LEU A 126 8.18 12.12 1.82
C LEU A 126 8.67 13.40 2.49
N ALA A 127 9.81 13.95 2.06
CA ALA A 127 10.30 15.24 2.56
C ALA A 127 9.34 16.40 2.23
N MET A 128 8.71 16.39 1.05
CA MET A 128 7.66 17.37 0.70
C MET A 128 6.42 17.22 1.60
N MET A 129 6.00 15.97 1.91
CA MET A 129 4.91 15.71 2.86
C MET A 129 5.28 16.20 4.25
N GLN A 130 6.49 15.90 4.72
CA GLN A 130 7.02 16.36 6.01
C GLN A 130 7.00 17.88 6.09
N GLY A 131 7.59 18.59 5.12
CA GLY A 131 7.63 20.05 5.10
C GLY A 131 6.25 20.69 5.12
N MET A 132 5.26 20.12 4.40
CA MET A 132 3.86 20.58 4.48
C MET A 132 3.25 20.35 5.86
N THR A 133 3.48 19.18 6.44
CA THR A 133 2.94 18.78 7.75
C THR A 133 3.47 19.69 8.86
N GLU A 134 4.77 19.92 8.87
CA GLU A 134 5.45 20.79 9.83
C GLU A 134 5.03 22.27 9.68
N ALA A 135 4.83 22.73 8.43
CA ALA A 135 4.28 24.08 8.20
C ALA A 135 2.85 24.25 8.74
N LEU A 136 2.11 23.18 8.98
CA LEU A 136 0.79 23.16 9.62
C LEU A 136 0.86 23.00 11.14
N GLY A 137 2.06 22.86 11.72
CA GLY A 137 2.30 22.72 13.15
C GLY A 137 2.23 21.30 13.69
N SER A 138 2.24 20.28 12.83
CA SER A 138 2.27 18.87 13.20
C SER A 138 3.69 18.30 12.98
N GLU A 139 4.12 17.33 13.78
CA GLU A 139 5.34 16.57 13.52
C GLU A 139 5.08 15.43 12.55
N PHE A 140 6.01 15.17 11.63
CA PHE A 140 5.90 14.11 10.61
C PHE A 140 6.93 13.01 10.84
N TYR A 141 6.50 11.77 10.66
CA TYR A 141 7.37 10.59 10.73
C TYR A 141 7.00 9.57 9.65
N TYR A 142 8.01 8.87 9.14
CA TYR A 142 7.85 7.76 8.21
C TYR A 142 8.42 6.47 8.81
N THR A 143 7.75 5.36 8.58
CA THR A 143 8.24 4.04 9.00
C THR A 143 7.89 2.95 7.99
N ILE A 144 8.75 1.94 7.96
CA ILE A 144 8.56 0.75 7.11
C ILE A 144 8.44 -0.47 8.00
N SER A 145 7.27 -1.13 7.90
CA SER A 145 7.05 -2.45 8.50
C SER A 145 7.75 -3.50 7.64
N PRO A 146 8.80 -4.20 8.13
CA PRO A 146 9.59 -5.11 7.31
C PRO A 146 8.76 -6.30 6.82
N ASN A 147 9.08 -6.83 5.64
CA ASN A 147 8.49 -8.09 5.19
C ASN A 147 8.94 -9.26 6.08
N LYS A 148 8.07 -10.23 6.28
CA LYS A 148 8.40 -11.41 7.10
C LYS A 148 9.66 -12.15 6.63
N ASN A 149 9.86 -12.29 5.33
CA ASN A 149 11.04 -12.94 4.77
C ASN A 149 12.31 -12.07 4.83
N THR A 150 12.19 -10.77 5.04
CA THR A 150 13.35 -9.91 5.31
C THR A 150 14.02 -10.30 6.64
N LEU A 151 13.21 -10.62 7.67
CA LEU A 151 13.66 -10.98 9.01
C LEU A 151 13.85 -12.49 9.20
N TYR A 152 13.00 -13.34 8.63
CA TYR A 152 12.94 -14.80 8.82
C TYR A 152 13.14 -15.55 7.51
N GLY A 153 14.02 -15.04 6.66
CA GLY A 153 14.31 -15.60 5.33
C GLY A 153 14.94 -16.99 5.36
N GLU A 154 15.54 -17.41 6.49
CA GLU A 154 16.10 -18.74 6.69
C GLU A 154 15.04 -19.86 6.58
N ASN A 155 13.76 -19.53 6.77
CA ASN A 155 12.66 -20.47 6.59
C ASN A 155 12.04 -20.44 5.17
N MET A 156 12.56 -19.60 4.26
CA MET A 156 12.14 -19.62 2.85
C MET A 156 12.57 -20.94 2.19
N PRO A 157 11.87 -21.41 1.16
CA PRO A 157 12.31 -22.54 0.38
C PRO A 157 13.69 -22.28 -0.25
N TYR A 158 14.55 -23.29 -0.29
CA TYR A 158 15.94 -23.17 -0.74
C TYR A 158 16.12 -22.58 -2.15
N TYR A 159 15.10 -22.67 -3.00
CA TYR A 159 15.12 -22.14 -4.37
C TYR A 159 14.80 -20.64 -4.44
N TYR A 160 14.33 -20.02 -3.36
CA TYR A 160 14.27 -18.58 -3.22
C TYR A 160 15.54 -18.09 -2.53
N GLN A 161 16.50 -17.64 -3.30
CA GLN A 161 17.75 -17.14 -2.76
C GLN A 161 17.63 -15.66 -2.42
N LYS A 162 18.11 -15.28 -1.23
CA LYS A 162 18.12 -13.89 -0.79
C LYS A 162 19.03 -13.06 -1.70
N GLY A 163 18.51 -11.94 -2.21
CA GLY A 163 19.28 -10.94 -2.94
C GLY A 163 20.32 -10.24 -2.06
N LYS A 164 21.29 -9.59 -2.69
CA LYS A 164 22.29 -8.78 -1.99
C LYS A 164 21.69 -7.46 -1.52
N ASP A 165 20.86 -6.85 -2.37
CA ASP A 165 20.26 -5.54 -2.16
C ASP A 165 18.76 -5.67 -1.93
N SER A 166 18.17 -4.70 -1.24
CA SER A 166 16.74 -4.59 -1.01
C SER A 166 16.31 -3.12 -1.11
N ASN A 167 15.07 -2.89 -1.54
CA ASN A 167 14.52 -1.54 -1.63
C ASN A 167 14.56 -0.81 -0.29
N LEU A 168 14.28 -1.52 0.82
CA LEU A 168 14.33 -0.93 2.15
C LEU A 168 15.73 -0.42 2.50
N ASN A 169 16.77 -1.27 2.35
CA ASN A 169 18.14 -0.87 2.69
C ASN A 169 18.65 0.22 1.74
N SER A 170 18.26 0.18 0.46
CA SER A 170 18.67 1.18 -0.53
C SER A 170 17.98 2.53 -0.34
N LEU A 171 16.77 2.56 0.25
CA LEU A 171 16.02 3.80 0.48
C LEU A 171 16.56 4.60 1.68
N ILE A 172 17.05 3.94 2.73
CA ILE A 172 17.47 4.60 3.98
C ILE A 172 18.45 5.76 3.74
N PRO A 173 19.54 5.62 2.93
CA PRO A 173 20.45 6.73 2.65
C PRO A 173 19.77 7.95 2.01
N TYR A 174 18.76 7.74 1.15
CA TYR A 174 18.00 8.84 0.54
C TYR A 174 17.06 9.51 1.55
N LEU A 175 16.47 8.76 2.49
CA LEU A 175 15.68 9.34 3.57
C LEU A 175 16.55 10.25 4.46
N GLU A 176 17.76 9.79 4.80
CA GLU A 176 18.74 10.58 5.56
C GLU A 176 19.18 11.84 4.80
N GLU A 177 19.49 11.71 3.50
CA GLU A 177 19.89 12.83 2.63
C GLU A 177 18.79 13.89 2.54
N GLU A 178 17.52 13.47 2.41
CA GLU A 178 16.35 14.35 2.31
C GLU A 178 15.84 14.83 3.69
N GLY A 179 16.44 14.38 4.79
CA GLY A 179 16.11 14.78 6.16
C GLY A 179 14.74 14.28 6.63
N VAL A 180 14.27 13.16 6.10
CA VAL A 180 13.00 12.56 6.52
C VAL A 180 13.13 11.92 7.89
N HIS A 181 12.23 12.25 8.80
CA HIS A 181 12.17 11.63 10.12
C HIS A 181 11.74 10.16 10.00
N TYR A 182 12.73 9.27 10.02
CA TYR A 182 12.53 7.83 9.83
C TYR A 182 12.56 7.08 11.15
N ILE A 183 11.56 6.21 11.38
CA ILE A 183 11.48 5.31 12.53
C ILE A 183 11.95 3.92 12.10
N ASP A 184 13.07 3.45 12.65
CA ASP A 184 13.70 2.17 12.29
C ASP A 184 13.10 0.98 13.06
N VAL A 185 11.90 0.57 12.66
CA VAL A 185 11.24 -0.63 13.20
C VAL A 185 12.02 -1.90 12.88
N LYS A 186 12.64 -1.98 11.67
CA LYS A 186 13.44 -3.14 11.28
C LYS A 186 14.62 -3.32 12.21
N GLY A 187 15.40 -2.26 12.49
CA GLY A 187 16.54 -2.32 13.37
C GLY A 187 16.17 -2.66 14.82
N ALA A 188 14.98 -2.24 15.29
CA ALA A 188 14.45 -2.67 16.59
C ALA A 188 14.15 -4.18 16.60
N PHE A 189 13.53 -4.70 15.54
CA PHE A 189 13.15 -6.11 15.42
C PHE A 189 14.37 -7.03 15.31
N GLU A 190 15.43 -6.62 14.62
CA GLU A 190 16.68 -7.40 14.48
C GLU A 190 17.43 -7.61 15.80
N LYS A 191 17.17 -6.77 16.79
CA LYS A 191 17.77 -6.91 18.14
C LYS A 191 17.05 -7.94 19.01
N GLU A 192 15.81 -8.31 18.63
CA GLU A 192 15.01 -9.26 19.38
C GLU A 192 15.35 -10.71 19.04
N LYS A 193 15.37 -11.57 20.08
CA LYS A 193 15.62 -13.00 19.92
C LYS A 193 14.36 -13.82 19.66
N GLU A 194 13.21 -13.30 20.11
CA GLU A 194 11.93 -13.97 19.92
C GLU A 194 11.37 -13.71 18.52
N VAL A 195 10.54 -14.65 18.06
CA VAL A 195 9.86 -14.50 16.77
C VAL A 195 8.74 -13.48 16.90
N LEU A 196 8.81 -12.41 16.12
CA LEU A 196 7.88 -11.28 16.14
C LEU A 196 6.80 -11.37 15.08
N TYR A 197 6.78 -12.42 14.27
CA TYR A 197 5.79 -12.65 13.21
C TYR A 197 5.01 -13.93 13.46
N LEU A 198 3.77 -13.93 12.98
CA LEU A 198 2.97 -15.14 12.90
C LEU A 198 3.50 -16.04 11.78
N LYS A 199 3.66 -17.32 12.03
CA LYS A 199 4.26 -18.23 11.03
C LYS A 199 3.41 -18.41 9.79
N ARG A 200 2.08 -18.35 9.95
CA ARG A 200 1.09 -18.65 8.91
C ARG A 200 0.24 -17.46 8.51
N ASP A 201 0.70 -16.27 8.86
CA ASP A 201 0.11 -14.98 8.50
C ASP A 201 1.16 -14.11 7.82
N SER A 202 0.78 -13.08 7.10
CA SER A 202 1.73 -12.14 6.48
C SER A 202 2.23 -11.08 7.46
N HIS A 203 1.58 -10.90 8.62
CA HIS A 203 1.82 -9.82 9.57
C HIS A 203 2.68 -10.27 10.76
N TRP A 204 3.14 -9.30 11.53
CA TRP A 204 3.71 -9.50 12.86
C TRP A 204 2.67 -10.10 13.83
N ASN A 205 3.15 -10.72 14.89
CA ASN A 205 2.33 -11.10 16.03
C ASN A 205 2.12 -9.91 16.98
N ASN A 206 1.30 -10.06 18.01
CA ASN A 206 1.03 -8.97 18.94
C ASN A 206 2.27 -8.48 19.69
N LYS A 207 3.29 -9.34 19.91
CA LYS A 207 4.56 -8.90 20.47
C LYS A 207 5.34 -8.00 19.51
N GLY A 208 5.36 -8.34 18.23
CA GLY A 208 5.94 -7.48 17.19
C GLY A 208 5.21 -6.14 17.09
N ALA A 209 3.88 -6.15 17.13
CA ALA A 209 3.09 -4.90 17.14
C ALA A 209 3.41 -4.01 18.33
N VAL A 210 3.54 -4.58 19.53
CA VAL A 210 3.92 -3.85 20.76
C VAL A 210 5.33 -3.27 20.64
N LEU A 211 6.30 -4.05 20.14
CA LEU A 211 7.65 -3.53 19.92
C LEU A 211 7.68 -2.39 18.88
N ALA A 212 6.93 -2.52 17.79
CA ALA A 212 6.82 -1.46 16.80
C ALA A 212 6.20 -0.19 17.40
N TYR A 213 5.13 -0.34 18.19
CA TYR A 213 4.49 0.75 18.91
C TYR A 213 5.49 1.47 19.84
N ASN A 214 6.19 0.74 20.71
CA ASN A 214 7.19 1.34 21.61
C ASN A 214 8.28 2.07 20.81
N THR A 215 8.82 1.44 19.76
CA THR A 215 9.84 2.05 18.90
C THR A 215 9.35 3.36 18.27
N MET A 216 8.09 3.39 17.84
CA MET A 216 7.49 4.61 17.27
C MET A 216 7.37 5.70 18.33
N LEU A 217 6.79 5.42 19.51
CA LEU A 217 6.58 6.43 20.54
C LEU A 217 7.88 6.90 21.19
N ASP A 218 8.87 6.02 21.37
CA ASP A 218 10.23 6.40 21.80
C ASP A 218 10.87 7.38 20.82
N THR A 219 10.72 7.14 19.51
CA THR A 219 11.27 8.03 18.45
C THR A 219 10.55 9.38 18.44
N LEU A 220 9.24 9.41 18.69
CA LEU A 220 8.47 10.64 18.85
C LEU A 220 8.81 11.40 20.13
N GLY A 221 9.55 10.79 21.06
CA GLY A 221 9.79 11.36 22.39
C GLY A 221 8.53 11.49 23.26
N LYS A 222 7.48 10.74 22.92
CA LYS A 222 6.22 10.73 23.67
C LYS A 222 6.27 9.75 24.82
N GLU A 223 6.09 10.23 26.06
CA GLU A 223 5.90 9.36 27.22
C GLU A 223 4.70 8.43 26.97
N HIS A 224 4.88 7.14 27.17
CA HIS A 224 3.87 6.12 26.87
C HIS A 224 4.00 4.91 27.78
N GLU A 225 2.99 4.05 27.79
CA GLU A 225 3.01 2.78 28.48
C GLU A 225 3.80 1.75 27.68
N ASP A 226 4.86 1.18 28.29
CA ASP A 226 5.63 0.11 27.68
C ASP A 226 4.91 -1.23 27.83
N TYR A 227 4.14 -1.58 26.82
CA TYR A 227 3.39 -2.84 26.82
C TYR A 227 4.24 -4.11 26.79
N LEU A 228 5.55 -4.06 26.47
CA LEU A 228 6.43 -5.23 26.59
C LEU A 228 6.58 -5.70 28.05
N ASN A 229 6.41 -4.79 29.01
CA ASN A 229 6.53 -5.08 30.45
C ASN A 229 5.18 -5.44 31.10
N ILE A 230 4.08 -5.46 30.33
CA ILE A 230 2.77 -5.86 30.84
C ILE A 230 2.62 -7.39 30.75
N PRO A 231 1.93 -8.04 31.73
CA PRO A 231 1.65 -9.47 31.67
C PRO A 231 0.87 -9.83 30.41
N TYR A 232 1.21 -10.97 29.81
CA TYR A 232 0.52 -11.53 28.67
C TYR A 232 0.28 -13.03 28.83
N THR A 233 -0.72 -13.55 28.12
CA THR A 233 -0.93 -14.98 27.91
C THR A 233 -0.57 -15.37 26.48
N LYS A 234 -0.26 -16.64 26.25
CA LYS A 234 -0.06 -17.22 24.92
C LYS A 234 -1.28 -18.05 24.58
N GLU A 235 -2.05 -17.59 23.60
CA GLU A 235 -3.28 -18.26 23.22
C GLU A 235 -3.18 -18.81 21.80
N ARG A 236 -3.67 -20.05 21.60
CA ARG A 236 -3.70 -20.69 20.28
C ARG A 236 -5.10 -20.51 19.65
N ASN A 237 -5.41 -19.30 19.27
CA ASN A 237 -6.72 -18.91 18.75
C ASN A 237 -6.65 -18.12 17.43
N TYR A 238 -5.45 -17.78 16.96
CA TYR A 238 -5.29 -16.91 15.81
C TYR A 238 -5.22 -17.70 14.48
N LEU A 239 -6.10 -17.38 13.54
CA LEU A 239 -6.12 -17.94 12.18
C LEU A 239 -5.48 -16.94 11.21
N GLY A 240 -4.26 -17.24 10.75
CA GLY A 240 -3.52 -16.39 9.85
C GLY A 240 -4.13 -16.31 8.45
N ASP A 241 -3.92 -15.17 7.77
CA ASP A 241 -4.41 -14.88 6.42
C ASP A 241 -3.89 -15.89 5.38
N LEU A 242 -2.58 -16.17 5.37
CA LEU A 242 -1.96 -17.14 4.45
C LEU A 242 -2.43 -18.57 4.72
N ASN A 243 -2.73 -18.87 5.99
CA ASN A 243 -3.24 -20.16 6.40
C ASN A 243 -4.67 -20.40 5.89
N THR A 244 -5.54 -19.39 6.03
CA THR A 244 -6.92 -19.47 5.55
C THR A 244 -7.01 -19.43 4.02
N MET A 245 -6.14 -18.68 3.34
CA MET A 245 -6.03 -18.72 1.88
C MET A 245 -5.65 -20.11 1.36
N LEU A 246 -4.69 -20.75 2.02
CA LEU A 246 -4.19 -22.06 1.58
C LEU A 246 -5.08 -23.22 2.02
N TYR A 247 -5.66 -23.13 3.21
CA TYR A 247 -6.47 -24.19 3.85
C TYR A 247 -7.83 -23.66 4.34
N PRO A 248 -8.75 -23.27 3.45
CA PRO A 248 -9.99 -22.59 3.84
C PRO A 248 -10.80 -23.25 4.96
N LEU A 249 -10.84 -24.59 4.98
CA LEU A 249 -11.59 -25.34 5.99
C LEU A 249 -10.72 -26.07 7.03
N THR A 250 -9.44 -26.28 6.73
CA THR A 250 -8.55 -27.06 7.60
C THR A 250 -7.42 -26.22 8.20
N ALA A 251 -7.53 -24.88 8.07
CA ALA A 251 -6.63 -23.96 8.73
C ALA A 251 -6.60 -24.20 10.24
N ARG A 252 -5.38 -24.23 10.81
CA ARG A 252 -5.20 -24.47 12.23
C ARG A 252 -4.72 -23.22 12.92
N PRO A 253 -5.35 -22.83 14.04
CA PRO A 253 -4.92 -21.64 14.76
C PRO A 253 -3.46 -21.77 15.25
N GLU A 254 -2.76 -20.67 15.24
CA GLU A 254 -1.42 -20.53 15.80
C GLU A 254 -1.43 -19.69 17.07
N VAL A 255 -0.29 -19.69 17.78
CA VAL A 255 -0.15 -18.97 19.05
C VAL A 255 0.08 -17.51 18.76
N ASN A 256 -0.68 -16.64 19.42
CA ASN A 256 -0.44 -15.21 19.52
C ASN A 256 -0.32 -14.78 20.99
N TYR A 257 0.03 -13.54 21.23
CA TYR A 257 0.23 -12.95 22.56
C TYR A 257 -0.96 -12.07 22.91
N GLU A 258 -1.62 -12.34 24.03
CA GLU A 258 -2.73 -11.56 24.53
C GLU A 258 -2.27 -10.76 25.76
N TYR A 259 -2.03 -9.47 25.56
CA TYR A 259 -1.59 -8.55 26.62
C TYR A 259 -2.78 -8.16 27.49
N GLN A 260 -2.57 -8.22 28.83
CA GLN A 260 -3.58 -7.84 29.81
C GLN A 260 -3.64 -6.31 29.93
N ARG A 261 -4.34 -5.68 28.99
CA ARG A 261 -4.54 -4.23 28.96
C ARG A 261 -6.02 -3.90 28.94
N GLU A 262 -6.38 -2.84 29.63
CA GLU A 262 -7.73 -2.29 29.58
C GLU A 262 -7.89 -1.41 28.34
N GLN A 263 -9.03 -1.50 27.70
CA GLN A 263 -9.41 -0.58 26.63
C GLN A 263 -10.02 0.67 27.26
N LYS A 264 -9.35 1.82 27.11
CA LYS A 264 -9.74 3.12 27.68
C LYS A 264 -10.26 4.11 26.65
N TYR A 265 -10.29 3.71 25.38
CA TYR A 265 -10.75 4.54 24.28
C TYR A 265 -12.14 4.12 23.79
N HIS A 266 -12.80 5.06 23.11
CA HIS A 266 -14.06 4.86 22.41
C HIS A 266 -13.87 5.10 20.93
N ILE A 267 -14.37 4.21 20.07
CA ILE A 267 -14.37 4.38 18.62
C ILE A 267 -15.53 5.33 18.25
N LEU A 268 -15.20 6.40 17.53
CA LEU A 268 -16.12 7.45 17.10
C LEU A 268 -16.64 7.28 15.68
N SER A 269 -15.87 6.62 14.80
CA SER A 269 -16.27 6.32 13.42
C SER A 269 -17.48 5.39 13.37
N GLU A 270 -18.26 5.46 12.26
CA GLU A 270 -19.42 4.58 12.03
C GLU A 270 -18.98 3.12 11.95
N GLU A 271 -17.93 2.84 11.16
CA GLU A 271 -17.29 1.56 11.07
C GLU A 271 -16.30 1.41 12.23
N LYS A 272 -16.45 0.31 12.98
CA LYS A 272 -15.69 0.06 14.21
C LYS A 272 -14.62 -1.01 14.04
N ASP A 273 -14.52 -1.58 12.84
CA ASP A 273 -13.52 -2.58 12.52
C ASP A 273 -12.16 -1.91 12.29
N VAL A 274 -11.11 -2.48 12.84
CA VAL A 274 -9.74 -2.05 12.58
C VAL A 274 -9.32 -2.23 11.11
N GLU A 275 -10.06 -3.03 10.34
CA GLU A 275 -9.90 -3.19 8.89
C GLU A 275 -10.50 -2.02 8.10
N ALA A 276 -11.29 -1.15 8.71
CA ALA A 276 -11.92 -0.01 8.04
C ALA A 276 -10.90 0.88 7.34
N ASP A 277 -11.32 1.51 6.25
CA ASP A 277 -10.51 2.49 5.51
C ASP A 277 -10.23 3.74 6.34
N TRP A 278 -11.16 4.10 7.22
CA TRP A 278 -11.03 5.18 8.19
C TRP A 278 -11.56 4.74 9.55
N ILE A 279 -10.73 4.88 10.58
CA ILE A 279 -11.14 4.64 11.96
C ILE A 279 -10.66 5.79 12.86
N GLU A 280 -11.56 6.25 13.73
CA GLU A 280 -11.32 7.35 14.67
C GLU A 280 -11.67 6.91 16.07
N ALA A 281 -10.82 7.28 17.05
CA ALA A 281 -11.05 7.00 18.46
C ALA A 281 -10.68 8.18 19.35
N GLU A 282 -11.27 8.20 20.54
CA GLU A 282 -10.99 9.17 21.62
C GLU A 282 -10.70 8.44 22.93
N ASN A 283 -9.63 8.83 23.60
CA ASN A 283 -9.35 8.48 24.99
C ASN A 283 -9.29 9.77 25.84
N PRO A 284 -10.34 10.09 26.62
CA PRO A 284 -10.38 11.32 27.38
C PRO A 284 -9.38 11.41 28.56
N GLU A 285 -8.75 10.28 28.93
CA GLU A 285 -7.72 10.23 29.97
C GLU A 285 -6.33 10.63 29.48
N LYS A 286 -6.15 10.75 28.16
CA LYS A 286 -4.85 11.02 27.51
C LYS A 286 -4.84 12.39 26.85
N THR A 287 -3.66 12.80 26.42
CA THR A 287 -3.42 14.06 25.70
C THR A 287 -2.78 13.80 24.35
N GLY A 288 -2.82 14.81 23.49
CA GLY A 288 -2.22 14.76 22.16
C GLY A 288 -3.07 13.98 21.17
N SER A 289 -2.69 14.09 19.91
CA SER A 289 -3.42 13.52 18.78
C SER A 289 -2.48 12.97 17.71
N VAL A 290 -2.89 11.88 17.07
CA VAL A 290 -2.12 11.23 16.01
C VAL A 290 -2.99 10.93 14.80
N LEU A 291 -2.47 11.23 13.61
CA LEU A 291 -3.00 10.74 12.34
C LEU A 291 -1.98 9.76 11.75
N MET A 292 -2.40 8.51 11.52
CA MET A 292 -1.57 7.52 10.87
C MET A 292 -2.17 7.15 9.50
N PHE A 293 -1.42 7.43 8.43
CA PHE A 293 -1.63 6.79 7.13
C PHE A 293 -0.95 5.44 7.14
N ARG A 294 -1.71 4.38 6.97
CA ARG A 294 -1.22 3.03 7.28
C ARG A 294 -1.67 2.00 6.24
N ASP A 295 -1.12 0.81 6.29
CA ASP A 295 -1.70 -0.37 5.67
C ASP A 295 -2.25 -1.37 6.71
N SER A 296 -2.36 -2.65 6.35
CA SER A 296 -2.90 -3.67 7.25
C SER A 296 -2.01 -3.97 8.47
N PHE A 297 -0.73 -3.62 8.44
CA PHE A 297 0.14 -3.74 9.63
C PHE A 297 -0.30 -2.81 10.75
N GLY A 298 -0.84 -1.64 10.40
CA GLY A 298 -1.42 -0.70 11.36
C GLY A 298 -2.67 -1.19 12.08
N ASN A 299 -3.33 -2.27 11.63
CA ASN A 299 -4.51 -2.81 12.31
C ASN A 299 -4.23 -3.15 13.78
N THR A 300 -3.09 -3.80 14.05
CA THR A 300 -2.68 -4.18 15.41
C THR A 300 -2.08 -3.00 16.20
N LEU A 301 -1.65 -1.94 15.52
CA LEU A 301 -1.17 -0.71 16.17
C LEU A 301 -2.33 0.17 16.65
N PHE A 302 -3.47 0.20 15.93
CA PHE A 302 -4.58 1.07 16.25
C PHE A 302 -5.00 1.02 17.72
N PRO A 303 -5.30 -0.15 18.33
CA PRO A 303 -5.72 -0.19 19.72
C PRO A 303 -4.64 0.22 20.73
N LEU A 304 -3.35 0.17 20.36
CA LEU A 304 -2.24 0.65 21.19
C LEU A 304 -2.20 2.18 21.18
N PHE A 305 -2.25 2.76 19.98
CA PHE A 305 -2.27 4.21 19.79
C PHE A 305 -3.55 4.84 20.36
N ALA A 306 -4.70 4.22 20.17
CA ALA A 306 -5.98 4.70 20.69
C ALA A 306 -6.02 4.72 22.22
N ASN A 307 -5.30 3.81 22.89
CA ASN A 307 -5.14 3.87 24.35
C ASN A 307 -4.20 5.01 24.80
N GLU A 308 -3.29 5.48 23.93
CA GLU A 308 -2.20 6.38 24.33
C GLU A 308 -2.44 7.86 23.96
N PHE A 309 -3.27 8.12 22.96
CA PHE A 309 -3.58 9.47 22.50
C PHE A 309 -5.02 9.87 22.85
N ASN A 310 -5.23 11.17 23.11
CA ASN A 310 -6.60 11.68 23.26
C ASN A 310 -7.41 11.52 21.98
N LYS A 311 -6.81 11.82 20.80
CA LYS A 311 -7.45 11.62 19.49
C LYS A 311 -6.56 10.77 18.60
N THR A 312 -7.14 9.74 18.02
CA THR A 312 -6.46 8.81 17.12
C THR A 312 -7.23 8.68 15.83
N TYR A 313 -6.56 8.92 14.71
CA TYR A 313 -7.09 8.85 13.36
C TYR A 313 -6.22 7.92 12.54
N PHE A 314 -6.78 6.83 12.00
CA PHE A 314 -6.07 5.90 11.14
C PHE A 314 -6.76 5.80 9.78
N SER A 315 -5.98 5.97 8.71
CA SER A 315 -6.45 5.92 7.31
C SER A 315 -5.71 4.87 6.51
N LYS A 316 -6.44 3.98 5.84
CA LYS A 316 -5.92 3.05 4.82
C LYS A 316 -6.01 3.62 3.40
N LEU A 317 -6.71 4.74 3.22
CA LEU A 317 -6.97 5.30 1.89
C LEU A 317 -5.66 5.66 1.18
N THR A 318 -5.57 5.30 -0.08
CA THR A 318 -4.50 5.72 -1.00
C THR A 318 -5.11 6.24 -2.30
N PRO A 319 -4.54 7.32 -2.86
CA PRO A 319 -3.46 8.15 -2.34
C PRO A 319 -3.83 8.86 -1.03
N TYR A 320 -2.83 9.17 -0.18
CA TYR A 320 -3.06 9.86 1.09
C TYR A 320 -3.66 11.24 0.88
N ASN A 321 -4.72 11.55 1.61
CA ASN A 321 -5.35 12.85 1.57
C ASN A 321 -4.76 13.78 2.64
N MET A 322 -3.81 14.62 2.27
CA MET A 322 -3.16 15.54 3.22
C MET A 322 -4.09 16.67 3.72
N ALA A 323 -5.31 16.80 3.14
CA ALA A 323 -6.32 17.72 3.70
C ALA A 323 -6.82 17.24 5.07
N ASP A 324 -6.66 15.98 5.42
CA ASP A 324 -7.01 15.46 6.74
C ASP A 324 -6.16 16.09 7.84
N ILE A 325 -4.89 16.45 7.57
CA ILE A 325 -4.04 17.18 8.51
C ILE A 325 -4.62 18.57 8.80
N VAL A 326 -5.11 19.26 7.76
CA VAL A 326 -5.75 20.58 7.92
C VAL A 326 -7.04 20.47 8.71
N LYS A 327 -7.80 19.41 8.50
CA LYS A 327 -9.10 19.15 9.14
C LYS A 327 -8.95 18.81 10.62
N TYR A 328 -8.08 17.85 10.91
CA TYR A 328 -7.98 17.25 12.26
C TYR A 328 -6.88 17.88 13.11
N LYS A 329 -5.89 18.55 12.50
CA LYS A 329 -4.76 19.22 13.16
C LYS A 329 -4.10 18.32 14.20
N PRO A 330 -3.64 17.12 13.81
CA PRO A 330 -2.99 16.21 14.73
C PRO A 330 -1.65 16.77 15.19
N ASP A 331 -1.21 16.40 16.39
CA ASP A 331 0.14 16.76 16.86
C ASP A 331 1.19 15.95 16.07
N TYR A 332 0.89 14.69 15.78
CA TYR A 332 1.78 13.78 15.07
C TYR A 332 1.11 13.19 13.81
N VAL A 333 1.85 13.13 12.74
CA VAL A 333 1.47 12.45 11.50
C VAL A 333 2.48 11.35 11.23
N ILE A 334 2.02 10.12 11.12
CA ILE A 334 2.86 8.95 10.83
C ILE A 334 2.42 8.33 9.51
N VAL A 335 3.36 8.10 8.61
CA VAL A 335 3.13 7.27 7.42
C VAL A 335 3.77 5.91 7.66
N GLU A 336 2.95 4.89 7.87
CA GLU A 336 3.36 3.50 8.03
C GLU A 336 3.12 2.74 6.72
N ARG A 337 4.14 2.06 6.21
CA ARG A 337 4.06 1.21 5.02
C ARG A 337 4.84 -0.08 5.19
N VAL A 338 4.24 -1.17 4.73
CA VAL A 338 4.98 -2.43 4.64
C VAL A 338 6.02 -2.37 3.51
N GLU A 339 7.17 -2.99 3.72
CA GLU A 339 8.34 -2.97 2.82
C GLU A 339 7.98 -3.23 1.34
N ARG A 340 7.10 -4.19 1.06
CA ARG A 340 6.65 -4.51 -0.31
C ARG A 340 5.85 -3.39 -0.99
N ARG A 341 5.52 -2.32 -0.27
CA ARG A 341 4.73 -1.18 -0.74
C ARG A 341 5.50 0.14 -0.72
N ILE A 342 6.82 0.10 -0.60
CA ILE A 342 7.68 1.30 -0.62
C ILE A 342 7.40 2.14 -1.88
N SER A 343 7.24 1.52 -3.05
CA SER A 343 6.94 2.20 -4.31
C SER A 343 5.59 2.94 -4.33
N SER A 344 4.68 2.64 -3.41
CA SER A 344 3.35 3.27 -3.40
C SER A 344 3.38 4.80 -3.27
N ILE A 345 4.42 5.37 -2.67
CA ILE A 345 4.61 6.83 -2.54
C ILE A 345 4.82 7.51 -3.89
N ILE A 346 5.45 6.81 -4.85
CA ILE A 346 5.69 7.32 -6.20
C ILE A 346 4.68 6.81 -7.23
N GLU A 347 3.97 5.70 -6.95
CA GLU A 347 2.87 5.19 -7.77
C GLU A 347 1.58 5.99 -7.55
N GLN A 348 1.35 6.40 -6.32
CA GLN A 348 0.15 7.12 -5.87
C GLN A 348 0.56 8.27 -4.94
N PRO A 349 1.13 9.36 -5.48
CA PRO A 349 1.60 10.46 -4.66
C PRO A 349 0.44 11.11 -3.88
N PRO A 350 0.73 11.72 -2.71
CA PRO A 350 -0.30 12.26 -1.84
C PRO A 350 -1.11 13.38 -2.49
N ILE A 351 -2.40 13.45 -2.17
CA ILE A 351 -3.28 14.54 -2.62
C ILE A 351 -3.00 15.75 -1.74
N MET A 352 -2.14 16.62 -2.22
CA MET A 352 -1.84 17.92 -1.61
C MET A 352 -1.41 18.90 -2.69
N GLN A 353 -1.65 20.19 -2.44
CA GLN A 353 -1.07 21.21 -3.31
C GLN A 353 0.47 21.18 -3.19
N GLY A 354 1.15 21.15 -4.33
CA GLY A 354 2.61 21.23 -4.34
C GLY A 354 3.12 22.49 -3.62
N PRO A 355 4.26 22.41 -2.91
CA PRO A 355 4.85 23.56 -2.23
C PRO A 355 5.21 24.66 -3.22
N THR A 356 4.98 25.92 -2.83
CA THR A 356 5.39 27.08 -3.62
C THR A 356 6.89 27.28 -3.48
N VAL A 357 7.57 27.48 -4.59
CA VAL A 357 9.03 27.62 -4.64
C VAL A 357 9.45 28.86 -5.45
N LYS A 358 10.63 29.38 -5.15
CA LYS A 358 11.27 30.38 -6.00
C LYS A 358 12.25 29.67 -6.93
N ILE A 359 12.14 29.94 -8.20
CA ILE A 359 13.00 29.34 -9.23
C ILE A 359 13.84 30.40 -9.90
N GLY A 360 15.02 30.00 -10.38
CA GLY A 360 15.89 30.85 -11.23
C GLY A 360 15.33 31.01 -12.65
N THR A 361 16.13 31.50 -13.54
CA THR A 361 15.79 31.64 -14.98
C THR A 361 16.23 30.37 -15.70
N PRO A 362 15.31 29.52 -16.17
CA PRO A 362 15.63 28.30 -16.88
C PRO A 362 16.00 28.58 -18.35
N GLU A 363 16.87 27.76 -18.91
CA GLU A 363 17.11 27.71 -20.35
C GLU A 363 15.91 27.06 -21.06
N GLN A 364 15.47 27.66 -22.15
CA GLN A 364 14.38 27.10 -22.92
C GLN A 364 14.90 26.07 -23.93
N VAL A 365 14.38 24.86 -23.89
CA VAL A 365 14.79 23.76 -24.76
C VAL A 365 13.57 23.14 -25.47
N LYS A 366 13.81 22.42 -26.54
CA LYS A 366 12.78 21.69 -27.28
C LYS A 366 12.88 20.20 -26.95
N THR A 367 11.81 19.62 -26.41
CA THR A 367 11.80 18.24 -25.90
C THR A 367 10.54 17.48 -26.32
N ASN A 368 10.54 16.18 -26.01
CA ASN A 368 9.37 15.29 -26.13
C ASN A 368 8.62 15.12 -24.79
N THR A 369 8.80 16.04 -23.84
CA THR A 369 8.08 16.05 -22.57
C THR A 369 6.59 16.10 -22.79
N SER A 370 5.83 15.23 -22.10
CA SER A 370 4.37 15.17 -22.17
C SER A 370 3.72 15.90 -21.00
N ILE A 371 2.47 16.32 -21.20
CA ILE A 371 1.62 16.88 -20.15
C ILE A 371 0.17 16.54 -20.42
N ARG A 372 -0.54 16.14 -19.40
CA ARG A 372 -2.00 16.08 -19.38
C ARG A 372 -2.54 16.72 -18.12
N THR A 373 -3.77 17.19 -18.20
CA THR A 373 -4.47 17.85 -17.11
C THR A 373 -5.82 17.17 -16.91
N ARG A 374 -6.22 16.99 -15.67
CA ARG A 374 -7.56 16.50 -15.32
C ARG A 374 -8.02 17.07 -13.99
N LYS A 375 -9.34 17.17 -13.83
CA LYS A 375 -9.95 17.55 -12.56
C LYS A 375 -9.90 16.39 -11.56
N ASN A 376 -9.51 16.67 -10.33
CA ASN A 376 -9.54 15.72 -9.21
C ASN A 376 -10.06 16.42 -7.95
N GLY A 377 -11.37 16.31 -7.70
CA GLY A 377 -12.04 17.02 -6.62
C GLY A 377 -11.83 18.54 -6.71
N PRO A 378 -11.26 19.19 -5.66
CA PRO A 378 -10.99 20.61 -5.65
C PRO A 378 -9.66 21.01 -6.34
N TYR A 379 -9.00 20.06 -7.00
CA TYR A 379 -7.70 20.26 -7.62
C TYR A 379 -7.75 20.06 -9.14
N LEU A 380 -7.00 20.90 -9.85
CA LEU A 380 -6.48 20.57 -11.17
C LEU A 380 -5.24 19.72 -10.97
N MET A 381 -5.25 18.49 -11.47
CA MET A 381 -4.11 17.62 -11.51
C MET A 381 -3.36 17.81 -12.83
N ILE A 382 -2.09 18.06 -12.75
CA ILE A 382 -1.17 18.24 -13.88
C ILE A 382 -0.13 17.11 -13.77
N GLU A 383 -0.03 16.28 -14.79
CA GLU A 383 0.92 15.15 -14.79
C GLU A 383 1.52 14.94 -16.18
N GLY A 384 2.64 14.24 -16.24
CA GLY A 384 3.30 13.88 -17.49
C GLY A 384 4.60 13.13 -17.28
N ILE A 385 5.35 12.98 -18.37
CA ILE A 385 6.66 12.32 -18.40
C ILE A 385 7.67 13.30 -18.98
N ILE A 386 8.80 13.46 -18.31
CA ILE A 386 9.91 14.29 -18.77
C ILE A 386 10.71 13.52 -19.83
N ASP A 387 11.17 14.23 -20.85
CA ASP A 387 12.10 13.68 -21.84
C ASP A 387 13.38 13.16 -21.14
N PRO A 388 13.74 11.87 -21.32
CA PRO A 388 14.86 11.25 -20.61
C PRO A 388 16.21 11.99 -20.76
N GLN A 389 16.36 12.80 -21.80
CA GLN A 389 17.58 13.59 -22.03
C GLN A 389 17.81 14.66 -20.94
N TYR A 390 16.72 15.14 -20.32
CA TYR A 390 16.73 16.25 -19.36
C TYR A 390 16.49 15.83 -17.94
N ILE A 391 16.41 14.52 -17.65
CA ILE A 391 16.16 14.02 -16.30
C ILE A 391 17.34 13.21 -15.79
N GLU A 392 17.70 13.42 -14.54
CA GLU A 392 18.77 12.75 -13.81
C GLU A 392 18.22 12.18 -12.50
N THR A 393 19.00 11.38 -11.80
CA THR A 393 18.58 10.74 -10.53
C THR A 393 17.97 11.74 -9.55
N ARG A 394 18.62 12.88 -9.32
CA ARG A 394 18.20 13.93 -8.37
C ARG A 394 17.50 15.12 -9.01
N SER A 395 17.04 14.99 -10.25
CA SER A 395 16.29 16.06 -10.89
C SER A 395 14.96 16.30 -10.20
N ARG A 396 14.66 17.56 -9.92
CA ARG A 396 13.40 18.06 -9.39
C ARG A 396 12.57 18.68 -10.51
N VAL A 397 11.25 18.56 -10.43
CA VAL A 397 10.34 19.09 -11.44
C VAL A 397 9.51 20.22 -10.84
N PHE A 398 9.47 21.34 -11.52
CA PHE A 398 8.71 22.50 -11.13
C PHE A 398 7.67 22.83 -12.21
N ILE A 399 6.50 23.25 -11.78
CA ILE A 399 5.43 23.69 -12.67
C ILE A 399 5.14 25.15 -12.35
N VAL A 400 5.33 26.00 -13.36
CA VAL A 400 4.95 27.40 -13.29
C VAL A 400 3.58 27.55 -13.91
N VAL A 401 2.69 28.23 -13.19
CA VAL A 401 1.32 28.49 -13.65
C VAL A 401 1.02 29.96 -13.45
N HIS A 402 0.62 30.63 -14.51
CA HIS A 402 0.20 32.04 -14.47
C HIS A 402 -0.90 32.31 -15.49
N PRO A 403 -1.78 33.30 -15.26
CA PRO A 403 -2.73 33.76 -16.28
C PRO A 403 -1.99 34.19 -17.54
N SER A 404 -2.52 33.84 -18.71
CA SER A 404 -1.88 34.18 -19.99
C SER A 404 -1.75 35.69 -20.17
N GLY A 405 -0.52 36.13 -20.42
CA GLY A 405 -0.18 37.56 -20.56
C GLY A 405 0.24 38.28 -19.27
N GLU A 406 0.18 37.64 -18.12
CA GLU A 406 0.66 38.21 -16.85
C GLU A 406 2.15 37.89 -16.60
N GLN A 407 2.84 38.80 -15.88
CA GLN A 407 4.25 38.62 -15.53
C GLN A 407 4.48 37.92 -14.21
N GLU A 408 3.49 37.96 -13.30
CA GLU A 408 3.59 37.31 -11.99
C GLU A 408 3.40 35.81 -12.18
N LYS A 409 4.43 35.04 -11.77
CA LYS A 409 4.51 33.61 -11.96
C LYS A 409 4.57 32.90 -10.62
N ASN A 410 3.66 31.95 -10.40
CA ASN A 410 3.74 31.03 -9.27
C ASN A 410 4.38 29.72 -9.72
N ALA A 411 5.44 29.35 -9.04
CA ALA A 411 6.12 28.08 -9.26
C ALA A 411 5.81 27.11 -8.12
N TYR A 412 5.49 25.89 -8.49
CA TYR A 412 5.16 24.80 -7.55
C TYR A 412 6.08 23.62 -7.83
N GLU A 413 6.52 22.94 -6.79
CA GLU A 413 7.25 21.70 -6.95
C GLU A 413 6.28 20.54 -7.15
N ALA A 414 6.55 19.72 -8.15
CA ALA A 414 5.77 18.53 -8.47
C ALA A 414 6.37 17.29 -7.84
N PHE A 415 5.52 16.33 -7.45
CA PHE A 415 5.94 15.00 -7.04
C PHE A 415 6.60 14.26 -8.19
N GLY A 416 7.74 13.62 -7.92
CA GLY A 416 8.30 12.63 -8.83
C GLY A 416 7.48 11.36 -8.76
N ILE A 417 6.98 10.87 -9.90
CA ILE A 417 6.15 9.66 -9.96
C ILE A 417 6.75 8.59 -10.86
N GLN A 418 6.30 7.36 -10.63
CA GLN A 418 6.56 6.21 -11.47
C GLN A 418 5.31 5.88 -12.27
N ILE A 419 5.45 5.74 -13.58
CA ILE A 419 4.36 5.40 -14.50
C ILE A 419 4.66 4.05 -15.11
N GLN A 420 3.67 3.15 -15.09
CA GLN A 420 3.75 1.90 -15.84
C GLN A 420 3.32 2.14 -17.27
N GLU A 421 4.20 1.86 -18.22
CA GLU A 421 3.93 1.98 -19.66
C GLU A 421 3.13 0.77 -20.17
N GLU A 422 2.55 0.89 -21.37
CA GLU A 422 1.69 -0.16 -21.97
C GLU A 422 2.45 -1.48 -22.20
N ASP A 423 3.75 -1.43 -22.42
CA ASP A 423 4.63 -2.60 -22.59
C ASP A 423 5.03 -3.25 -21.25
N GLY A 424 4.56 -2.71 -20.12
CA GLY A 424 4.85 -3.17 -18.78
C GLY A 424 6.16 -2.65 -18.20
N GLN A 425 6.92 -1.82 -18.94
CA GLN A 425 8.09 -1.14 -18.40
C GLN A 425 7.68 -0.03 -17.45
N VAL A 426 8.58 0.28 -16.52
CA VAL A 426 8.39 1.32 -15.52
C VAL A 426 9.21 2.54 -15.92
N ASN A 427 8.54 3.68 -16.05
CA ASN A 427 9.15 4.97 -16.32
C ASN A 427 9.14 5.81 -15.04
N ASP A 428 10.33 6.16 -14.54
CA ASP A 428 10.54 6.97 -13.33
C ASP A 428 10.77 8.47 -13.61
N GLY A 429 10.64 8.88 -14.87
CA GLY A 429 10.67 10.28 -15.32
C GLY A 429 9.32 10.99 -15.21
N GLY A 430 8.34 10.38 -14.57
CA GLY A 430 7.02 10.96 -14.37
C GLY A 430 7.00 12.09 -13.34
N TYR A 431 6.03 13.00 -13.47
CA TYR A 431 5.77 14.07 -12.52
C TYR A 431 4.26 14.28 -12.33
N GLN A 432 3.86 14.74 -11.14
CA GLN A 432 2.47 15.07 -10.84
C GLN A 432 2.37 16.25 -9.87
N LEU A 433 1.48 17.18 -10.16
CA LEU A 433 1.16 18.32 -9.32
C LEU A 433 -0.35 18.37 -9.08
N TYR A 434 -0.75 18.64 -7.85
CA TYR A 434 -2.10 19.08 -7.51
C TYR A 434 -2.12 20.59 -7.27
N LEU A 435 -2.96 21.32 -8.00
CA LEU A 435 -3.16 22.76 -7.88
C LEU A 435 -4.61 23.05 -7.50
N LYS A 436 -4.85 23.78 -6.40
CA LYS A 436 -6.21 24.11 -5.96
C LYS A 436 -6.91 25.00 -7.02
N GLU A 437 -8.03 24.55 -7.56
CA GLU A 437 -8.80 25.30 -8.58
C GLU A 437 -9.25 26.68 -8.10
N LYS A 438 -9.48 26.88 -6.80
CA LYS A 438 -9.84 28.18 -6.22
C LYS A 438 -8.77 29.25 -6.43
N ASN A 439 -7.53 28.86 -6.67
CA ASN A 439 -6.40 29.76 -6.95
C ASN A 439 -6.31 30.11 -8.44
N MET A 440 -7.20 29.59 -9.26
CA MET A 440 -7.26 29.80 -10.73
C MET A 440 -8.62 30.42 -11.05
N PRO A 441 -8.73 31.77 -11.29
CA PRO A 441 -9.95 32.41 -11.74
C PRO A 441 -10.54 31.75 -12.97
N SER A 442 -11.89 31.73 -13.10
CA SER A 442 -12.58 30.90 -14.10
C SER A 442 -12.51 31.41 -15.54
N ASP A 443 -12.21 32.69 -15.74
CA ASP A 443 -12.43 33.38 -17.00
C ASP A 443 -11.14 33.64 -17.82
N THR A 444 -10.04 32.99 -17.44
CA THR A 444 -8.74 33.26 -18.02
C THR A 444 -8.06 31.96 -18.44
N ASP A 445 -7.40 31.98 -19.59
CA ASP A 445 -6.48 30.93 -19.99
C ASP A 445 -5.20 31.02 -19.14
N TYR A 446 -4.56 29.89 -18.88
CA TYR A 446 -3.35 29.79 -18.10
C TYR A 446 -2.21 29.25 -18.94
N ASP A 447 -1.05 29.87 -18.82
CA ASP A 447 0.19 29.30 -19.35
C ASP A 447 0.84 28.42 -18.27
N ILE A 448 1.13 27.20 -18.67
CA ILE A 448 1.78 26.18 -17.85
C ILE A 448 3.17 25.92 -18.42
N GLU A 449 4.23 26.13 -17.62
CA GLU A 449 5.58 25.80 -18.00
C GLU A 449 6.08 24.64 -17.09
N VAL A 450 6.62 23.59 -17.69
CA VAL A 450 7.27 22.49 -16.97
C VAL A 450 8.77 22.71 -16.99
N ILE A 451 9.38 22.74 -15.82
CA ILE A 451 10.80 23.05 -15.62
C ILE A 451 11.45 21.89 -14.87
N VAL A 452 12.58 21.44 -15.37
CA VAL A 452 13.44 20.45 -14.70
C VAL A 452 14.68 21.14 -14.19
N SER A 453 15.08 20.85 -12.97
CA SER A 453 16.34 21.29 -12.37
C SER A 453 17.13 20.07 -11.90
N GLY A 454 18.36 19.97 -12.35
CA GLY A 454 19.30 18.90 -12.00
C GLY A 454 20.74 19.39 -12.07
N GLU A 455 21.70 18.50 -12.06
CA GLU A 455 23.13 18.82 -12.11
C GLU A 455 23.52 19.49 -13.43
N LYS A 456 22.86 19.14 -14.54
CA LYS A 456 23.10 19.74 -15.86
C LYS A 456 22.58 21.17 -16.00
N GLY A 457 21.76 21.63 -15.05
CA GLY A 457 21.18 22.97 -15.09
C GLY A 457 19.68 23.00 -14.88
N MET A 458 19.06 24.10 -15.25
CA MET A 458 17.62 24.31 -15.14
C MET A 458 17.03 24.58 -16.54
N PHE A 459 16.06 23.76 -16.95
CA PHE A 459 15.51 23.78 -18.30
C PHE A 459 14.00 23.90 -18.30
N THR A 460 13.45 24.82 -19.11
CA THR A 460 12.02 24.76 -19.45
C THR A 460 11.85 23.75 -20.57
N VAL A 461 11.28 22.60 -20.22
CA VAL A 461 11.14 21.43 -21.12
C VAL A 461 9.79 21.38 -21.84
N LEU A 462 8.78 22.15 -21.37
CA LEU A 462 7.49 22.24 -22.02
C LEU A 462 6.80 23.56 -21.67
N LYS A 463 6.06 24.13 -22.64
CA LYS A 463 5.08 25.22 -22.44
C LYS A 463 3.78 24.84 -23.10
N LYS A 464 2.67 25.03 -22.39
CA LYS A 464 1.31 24.73 -22.87
C LYS A 464 0.31 25.72 -22.30
N THR A 465 -0.61 26.20 -23.09
CA THR A 465 -1.75 26.97 -22.60
C THR A 465 -2.89 26.03 -22.25
N TYR A 466 -3.48 26.22 -21.08
CA TYR A 466 -4.64 25.51 -20.55
C TYR A 466 -5.84 26.42 -20.50
N SER A 467 -6.94 25.99 -21.11
CA SER A 467 -8.22 26.70 -21.12
C SER A 467 -9.24 25.95 -20.28
N LYS A 468 -9.65 26.55 -19.15
CA LYS A 468 -10.57 25.93 -18.18
C LYS A 468 -11.98 25.66 -18.74
N ASN A 469 -12.38 26.35 -19.82
CA ASN A 469 -13.71 26.24 -20.43
C ASN A 469 -13.79 25.22 -21.58
N LYS A 470 -12.74 24.44 -21.85
CA LYS A 470 -12.70 23.49 -22.98
C LYS A 470 -12.65 22.02 -22.57
N ASP A 471 -12.62 21.70 -21.27
CA ASP A 471 -12.59 20.32 -20.74
C ASP A 471 -13.88 19.96 -19.99
#